data_e49074847393f12fae6d12d0a98c67d5
#
_entry.id   e49074847393f12fae6d12d0a98c67d5
#
_cell.length_a   1.000
_cell.length_b   1.000
_cell.length_c   1.000
_cell.angle_alpha   90.00
_cell.angle_beta   90.00
_cell.angle_gamma   90.00
#
_symmetry.space_group_name_H-M   'P 1'
#
loop_
_entity.id
_entity.type
_entity.pdbx_description
1 polymer ?
#
loop_
_entity_poly.entity_id
_entity_poly.type
_entity_poly.pdbx_seq_one_letter_code
_entity_poly.pdbx_strand_id
1 'polypeptide(L)'
;MSNLSKYRSLLGEEVDGLLLTSRYSRYYAAEYDIAEGVAVVSKNGSRYFTDSRYIEAAQNGIKTFAVSEMNRANPYGQLINTAIADFDLHTLGYEEGYLTVAELQAFEEKLNAKLVPMGAKINGFRAIKEPWELKLMRKAQDITDQAFSEVLSRIKVGMTEKQLQAELIYCLLKNGADGTSFDPVVVSGPNTSLPHGVDRKSVV
;
A
#
# COMPACT_ATOMS: atom_id res chain seq x y z
N MET A 1 3.51 4.08 -20.08
CA MET A 1 4.78 3.70 -19.41
C MET A 1 4.37 2.84 -18.23
N SER A 2 4.98 1.67 -17.96
CA SER A 2 4.63 0.88 -16.77
C SER A 2 5.04 1.61 -15.49
N ASN A 3 4.36 1.38 -14.38
CA ASN A 3 4.74 2.02 -13.11
C ASN A 3 6.16 1.64 -12.68
N LEU A 4 6.59 0.40 -12.96
CA LEU A 4 7.97 -0.04 -12.71
C LEU A 4 9.00 0.81 -13.46
N SER A 5 8.70 1.27 -14.68
CA SER A 5 9.63 2.13 -15.43
C SER A 5 9.83 3.51 -14.79
N LYS A 6 8.84 4.02 -14.06
CA LYS A 6 8.99 5.26 -13.29
C LYS A 6 10.01 5.07 -12.16
N TYR A 7 9.94 3.93 -11.45
CA TYR A 7 10.94 3.62 -10.40
C TYR A 7 12.35 3.47 -11.00
N ARG A 8 12.45 2.80 -12.15
CA ARG A 8 13.75 2.68 -12.85
C ARG A 8 14.33 4.02 -13.29
N SER A 9 13.50 5.04 -13.54
CA SER A 9 13.99 6.38 -13.88
C SER A 9 14.69 7.11 -12.72
N LEU A 10 14.55 6.65 -11.48
CA LEU A 10 15.30 7.16 -10.32
C LEU A 10 16.72 6.62 -10.24
N LEU A 11 17.01 5.54 -10.98
CA LEU A 11 18.30 4.86 -10.93
C LEU A 11 19.35 5.61 -11.76
N GLY A 12 20.45 5.99 -11.15
CA GLY A 12 21.52 6.78 -11.79
C GLY A 12 22.70 6.99 -10.86
N GLU A 13 23.14 8.22 -10.72
CA GLU A 13 24.35 8.57 -9.96
C GLU A 13 24.19 8.40 -8.45
N GLU A 14 22.97 8.60 -7.91
CA GLU A 14 22.71 8.57 -6.48
C GLU A 14 22.50 7.14 -5.97
N VAL A 15 21.74 6.33 -6.71
CA VAL A 15 21.45 4.92 -6.37
C VAL A 15 21.39 4.07 -7.65
N ASP A 16 21.83 2.82 -7.56
CA ASP A 16 21.79 1.84 -8.65
C ASP A 16 20.66 0.82 -8.50
N GLY A 17 20.03 0.75 -7.31
CA GLY A 17 18.85 -0.03 -7.04
C GLY A 17 17.88 0.64 -6.08
N LEU A 18 16.65 0.10 -5.96
CA LEU A 18 15.66 0.50 -4.96
C LEU A 18 15.22 -0.73 -4.15
N LEU A 19 15.07 -0.53 -2.85
CA LEU A 19 14.47 -1.46 -1.90
C LEU A 19 13.09 -0.94 -1.52
N LEU A 20 12.04 -1.56 -2.04
CA LEU A 20 10.65 -1.17 -1.76
C LEU A 20 10.09 -2.06 -0.65
N THR A 21 9.85 -1.48 0.51
CA THR A 21 9.31 -2.17 1.68
C THR A 21 7.85 -1.81 1.95
N SER A 22 7.42 -0.59 1.61
CA SER A 22 6.03 -0.17 1.80
C SER A 22 5.08 -0.94 0.86
N ARG A 23 3.92 -1.36 1.38
CA ARG A 23 2.86 -2.00 0.59
C ARG A 23 2.45 -1.13 -0.61
N TYR A 24 2.35 0.18 -0.40
CA TYR A 24 1.91 1.12 -1.44
C TYR A 24 2.89 1.20 -2.61
N SER A 25 4.19 1.27 -2.34
CA SER A 25 5.20 1.34 -3.40
C SER A 25 5.37 0.00 -4.09
N ARG A 26 5.30 -1.11 -3.35
CA ARG A 26 5.30 -2.46 -3.94
C ARG A 26 4.08 -2.68 -4.85
N TYR A 27 2.87 -2.33 -4.37
CA TYR A 27 1.65 -2.39 -5.17
C TYR A 27 1.77 -1.52 -6.43
N TYR A 28 2.20 -0.26 -6.28
CA TYR A 28 2.34 0.65 -7.40
C TYR A 28 3.34 0.14 -8.45
N ALA A 29 4.50 -0.39 -8.03
CA ALA A 29 5.52 -0.92 -8.92
C ALA A 29 5.12 -2.24 -9.59
N ALA A 30 4.48 -3.14 -8.84
CA ALA A 30 4.07 -4.47 -9.30
C ALA A 30 2.72 -4.48 -10.03
N GLU A 31 1.92 -3.42 -9.88
CA GLU A 31 0.54 -3.32 -10.38
C GLU A 31 -0.37 -4.45 -9.86
N TYR A 32 0.03 -5.07 -8.75
CA TYR A 32 -0.70 -6.14 -8.07
C TYR A 32 -0.49 -6.07 -6.56
N ASP A 33 -1.57 -6.06 -5.80
CA ASP A 33 -1.53 -5.88 -4.35
C ASP A 33 -1.25 -7.19 -3.62
N ILE A 34 -0.08 -7.25 -2.99
CA ILE A 34 0.31 -8.33 -2.05
C ILE A 34 0.61 -7.68 -0.70
N ALA A 35 -0.07 -8.17 0.34
CA ALA A 35 0.00 -7.57 1.68
C ALA A 35 1.43 -7.55 2.23
N GLU A 36 2.16 -8.66 2.10
CA GLU A 36 3.50 -8.84 2.65
C GLU A 36 4.55 -9.04 1.57
N GLY A 37 5.76 -8.57 1.83
CA GLY A 37 6.90 -8.79 0.94
C GLY A 37 7.87 -7.62 0.89
N VAL A 38 8.88 -7.79 0.05
CA VAL A 38 9.90 -6.79 -0.27
C VAL A 38 10.21 -6.87 -1.76
N ALA A 39 10.49 -5.74 -2.40
CA ALA A 39 10.89 -5.74 -3.80
C ALA A 39 12.21 -5.01 -4.01
N VAL A 40 13.04 -5.55 -4.90
CA VAL A 40 14.28 -4.93 -5.37
C VAL A 40 14.10 -4.55 -6.84
N VAL A 41 14.35 -3.28 -7.16
CA VAL A 41 14.27 -2.74 -8.52
C VAL A 41 15.66 -2.31 -8.97
N SER A 42 16.09 -2.76 -10.16
CA SER A 42 17.32 -2.31 -10.79
C SER A 42 17.08 -1.99 -12.28
N LYS A 43 18.10 -1.46 -12.96
CA LYS A 43 18.05 -1.27 -14.42
C LYS A 43 18.00 -2.62 -15.15
N ASN A 44 18.71 -3.63 -14.63
CA ASN A 44 18.93 -4.92 -15.27
C ASN A 44 17.84 -5.97 -14.94
N GLY A 45 17.01 -5.72 -13.91
CA GLY A 45 15.96 -6.63 -13.49
C GLY A 45 15.22 -6.14 -12.27
N SER A 46 14.20 -6.91 -11.87
CA SER A 46 13.44 -6.61 -10.65
C SER A 46 12.96 -7.90 -10.01
N ARG A 47 13.08 -8.00 -8.68
CA ARG A 47 12.67 -9.16 -7.90
C ARG A 47 11.67 -8.78 -6.84
N TYR A 48 10.70 -9.64 -6.64
CA TYR A 48 9.70 -9.52 -5.59
C TYR A 48 9.79 -10.75 -4.69
N PHE A 49 9.91 -10.54 -3.40
CA PHE A 49 10.01 -11.58 -2.39
C PHE A 49 8.81 -11.53 -1.47
N THR A 50 8.14 -12.67 -1.27
CA THR A 50 7.03 -12.81 -0.34
C THR A 50 7.05 -14.20 0.29
N ASP A 51 6.26 -14.43 1.33
CA ASP A 51 6.22 -15.71 2.03
C ASP A 51 5.22 -16.71 1.43
N SER A 52 5.18 -17.92 1.98
CA SER A 52 4.34 -19.03 1.53
C SER A 52 2.84 -18.73 1.48
N ARG A 53 2.37 -17.76 2.25
CA ARG A 53 0.95 -17.36 2.27
C ARG A 53 0.53 -16.64 0.99
N TYR A 54 1.47 -15.97 0.33
CA TYR A 54 1.20 -15.07 -0.80
C TYR A 54 1.90 -15.47 -2.09
N ILE A 55 2.80 -16.46 -2.06
CA ILE A 55 3.64 -16.82 -3.22
C ILE A 55 2.84 -17.19 -4.46
N GLU A 56 1.80 -18.00 -4.30
CA GLU A 56 0.94 -18.42 -5.42
C GLU A 56 0.22 -17.22 -6.06
N ALA A 57 -0.39 -16.35 -5.25
CA ALA A 57 -1.06 -15.16 -5.72
C ALA A 57 -0.09 -14.20 -6.40
N ALA A 58 1.11 -14.02 -5.82
CA ALA A 58 2.15 -13.17 -6.37
C ALA A 58 2.67 -13.68 -7.73
N GLN A 59 2.95 -14.98 -7.86
CA GLN A 59 3.38 -15.59 -9.13
C GLN A 59 2.31 -15.50 -10.22
N ASN A 60 1.03 -15.66 -9.84
CA ASN A 60 -0.08 -15.55 -10.76
C ASN A 60 -0.39 -14.10 -11.17
N GLY A 61 -0.26 -13.13 -10.25
CA GLY A 61 -0.66 -11.74 -10.45
C GLY A 61 0.43 -10.80 -10.93
N ILE A 62 1.64 -10.88 -10.34
CA ILE A 62 2.75 -9.99 -10.67
C ILE A 62 3.41 -10.42 -11.99
N LYS A 63 3.42 -9.53 -12.97
CA LYS A 63 3.99 -9.79 -14.31
C LYS A 63 5.31 -9.05 -14.58
N THR A 64 5.64 -8.07 -13.72
CA THR A 64 6.75 -7.14 -13.92
C THR A 64 7.99 -7.50 -13.11
N PHE A 65 7.88 -8.45 -12.19
CA PHE A 65 8.96 -8.91 -11.30
C PHE A 65 9.15 -10.42 -11.40
N ALA A 66 10.39 -10.88 -11.24
CA ALA A 66 10.66 -12.27 -10.91
C ALA A 66 10.31 -12.49 -9.42
N VAL A 67 9.32 -13.37 -9.17
CA VAL A 67 8.78 -13.61 -7.82
C VAL A 67 9.44 -14.84 -7.20
N SER A 68 9.91 -14.71 -5.95
CA SER A 68 10.54 -15.82 -5.19
C SER A 68 9.99 -15.88 -3.77
N GLU A 69 9.94 -17.09 -3.22
CA GLU A 69 9.45 -17.34 -1.88
C GLU A 69 10.53 -17.09 -0.82
N MET A 70 10.16 -16.31 0.20
CA MET A 70 10.90 -16.18 1.44
C MET A 70 10.48 -17.29 2.40
N ASN A 71 11.47 -17.97 2.98
CA ASN A 71 11.28 -18.98 4.01
C ASN A 71 12.47 -19.00 4.99
N ARG A 72 12.47 -19.93 5.95
CA ARG A 72 13.53 -20.03 6.95
C ARG A 72 14.93 -20.29 6.36
N ALA A 73 15.00 -21.05 5.28
CA ALA A 73 16.27 -21.33 4.59
C ALA A 73 16.74 -20.14 3.74
N ASN A 74 15.81 -19.35 3.25
CA ASN A 74 16.06 -18.17 2.40
C ASN A 74 15.32 -16.94 2.96
N PRO A 75 15.83 -16.32 4.03
CA PRO A 75 15.22 -15.12 4.62
C PRO A 75 15.39 -13.89 3.70
N TYR A 76 14.59 -12.86 3.90
CA TYR A 76 14.62 -11.64 3.08
C TYR A 76 16.04 -11.09 2.87
N GLY A 77 16.85 -10.97 3.91
CA GLY A 77 18.21 -10.45 3.80
C GLY A 77 19.08 -11.23 2.81
N GLN A 78 18.97 -12.57 2.80
CA GLN A 78 19.70 -13.43 1.85
C GLN A 78 19.16 -13.26 0.42
N LEU A 79 17.85 -13.23 0.24
CA LEU A 79 17.21 -13.05 -1.07
C LEU A 79 17.54 -11.67 -1.67
N ILE A 80 17.55 -10.63 -0.84
CA ILE A 80 17.94 -9.29 -1.25
C ILE A 80 19.42 -9.27 -1.64
N ASN A 81 20.32 -9.88 -0.85
CA ASN A 81 21.74 -9.98 -1.20
C ASN A 81 22.00 -10.76 -2.48
N THR A 82 21.20 -11.79 -2.75
CA THR A 82 21.26 -12.48 -4.04
C THR A 82 20.88 -11.53 -5.19
N ALA A 83 19.85 -10.71 -5.02
CA ALA A 83 19.48 -9.71 -6.03
C ALA A 83 20.55 -8.61 -6.17
N ILE A 84 21.17 -8.17 -5.05
CA ILE A 84 22.28 -7.22 -5.04
C ILE A 84 23.44 -7.77 -5.88
N ALA A 85 23.84 -9.01 -5.65
CA ALA A 85 24.94 -9.63 -6.39
C ALA A 85 24.61 -9.87 -7.87
N ASP A 86 23.41 -10.38 -8.19
CA ASP A 86 23.00 -10.68 -9.56
C ASP A 86 22.84 -9.43 -10.43
N PHE A 87 22.51 -8.31 -9.83
CA PHE A 87 22.31 -7.04 -10.54
C PHE A 87 23.49 -6.06 -10.37
N ASP A 88 24.55 -6.47 -9.67
CA ASP A 88 25.75 -5.66 -9.39
C ASP A 88 25.40 -4.31 -8.72
N LEU A 89 24.66 -4.37 -7.61
CA LEU A 89 24.19 -3.19 -6.88
C LEU A 89 25.12 -2.84 -5.72
N HIS A 90 25.43 -1.56 -5.58
CA HIS A 90 26.26 -1.02 -4.50
C HIS A 90 25.48 -0.09 -3.58
N THR A 91 24.40 0.50 -4.10
CA THR A 91 23.54 1.43 -3.39
C THR A 91 22.07 1.10 -3.60
N LEU A 92 21.29 1.10 -2.51
CA LEU A 92 19.84 0.88 -2.56
C LEU A 92 19.11 2.08 -1.96
N GLY A 93 18.31 2.74 -2.79
CA GLY A 93 17.35 3.74 -2.33
C GLY A 93 16.22 3.08 -1.54
N TYR A 94 15.88 3.59 -0.37
CA TYR A 94 14.81 3.06 0.47
C TYR A 94 13.82 4.13 0.93
N GLU A 95 12.69 3.71 1.50
CA GLU A 95 11.61 4.58 1.95
C GLU A 95 11.73 4.87 3.45
N GLU A 96 12.42 5.94 3.85
CA GLU A 96 12.66 6.31 5.24
C GLU A 96 11.40 6.58 6.06
N GLY A 97 10.29 6.88 5.41
CA GLY A 97 9.00 7.10 6.07
C GLY A 97 8.23 5.81 6.42
N TYR A 98 8.74 4.64 6.02
CA TYR A 98 8.07 3.35 6.22
C TYR A 98 8.87 2.33 7.03
N LEU A 99 10.19 2.46 7.06
CA LEU A 99 11.01 1.61 7.92
C LEU A 99 11.10 2.20 9.33
N THR A 100 10.94 1.36 10.33
CA THR A 100 11.35 1.72 11.68
C THR A 100 12.88 1.80 11.76
N VAL A 101 13.41 2.52 12.76
CA VAL A 101 14.86 2.57 13.00
C VAL A 101 15.47 1.18 13.18
N ALA A 102 14.77 0.30 13.89
CA ALA A 102 15.23 -1.08 14.13
C ALA A 102 15.28 -1.91 12.82
N GLU A 103 14.30 -1.75 11.93
CA GLU A 103 14.32 -2.43 10.63
C GLU A 103 15.42 -1.90 9.73
N LEU A 104 15.64 -0.58 9.71
CA LEU A 104 16.73 0.03 8.96
C LEU A 104 18.09 -0.50 9.44
N GLN A 105 18.34 -0.49 10.75
CA GLN A 105 19.58 -1.04 11.34
C GLN A 105 19.77 -2.53 10.95
N ALA A 106 18.69 -3.31 11.02
CA ALA A 106 18.75 -4.72 10.65
C ALA A 106 19.07 -4.93 9.15
N PHE A 107 18.64 -4.02 8.27
CA PHE A 107 19.02 -4.06 6.87
C PHE A 107 20.47 -3.58 6.66
N GLU A 108 20.90 -2.50 7.32
CA GLU A 108 22.29 -2.00 7.24
C GLU A 108 23.31 -3.05 7.68
N GLU A 109 22.98 -3.85 8.72
CA GLU A 109 23.84 -4.94 9.19
C GLU A 109 23.90 -6.15 8.24
N LYS A 110 22.84 -6.40 7.47
CA LYS A 110 22.68 -7.64 6.71
C LYS A 110 22.91 -7.50 5.21
N LEU A 111 22.67 -6.31 4.67
CA LEU A 111 22.73 -6.10 3.22
C LEU A 111 24.13 -5.67 2.75
N ASN A 112 24.54 -6.23 1.62
CA ASN A 112 25.83 -5.95 1.00
C ASN A 112 25.77 -4.70 0.08
N ALA A 113 24.92 -3.72 0.39
CA ALA A 113 24.79 -2.47 -0.34
C ALA A 113 24.53 -1.32 0.65
N LYS A 114 24.98 -0.12 0.31
CA LYS A 114 24.72 1.08 1.11
C LYS A 114 23.25 1.50 0.94
N LEU A 115 22.57 1.78 2.05
CA LEU A 115 21.19 2.30 2.01
C LEU A 115 21.19 3.84 1.94
N VAL A 116 20.34 4.38 1.03
CA VAL A 116 20.20 5.82 0.78
C VAL A 116 18.71 6.21 0.89
N PRO A 117 18.35 7.21 1.72
CA PRO A 117 16.95 7.61 1.86
C PRO A 117 16.43 8.27 0.57
N MET A 118 15.34 7.74 0.00
CA MET A 118 14.76 8.15 -1.27
C MET A 118 13.23 8.28 -1.22
N GLY A 119 12.64 8.23 -0.03
CA GLY A 119 11.19 8.16 0.15
C GLY A 119 10.42 9.28 -0.54
N ALA A 120 10.92 10.52 -0.48
CA ALA A 120 10.28 11.64 -1.17
C ALA A 120 10.22 11.43 -2.69
N LYS A 121 11.30 10.94 -3.31
CA LYS A 121 11.36 10.66 -4.75
C LYS A 121 10.49 9.45 -5.13
N ILE A 122 10.56 8.36 -4.35
CA ILE A 122 9.75 7.14 -4.53
C ILE A 122 8.26 7.45 -4.44
N ASN A 123 7.84 8.18 -3.42
CA ASN A 123 6.44 8.53 -3.19
C ASN A 123 5.91 9.61 -4.16
N GLY A 124 6.80 10.43 -4.69
CA GLY A 124 6.46 11.54 -5.60
C GLY A 124 5.70 11.08 -6.86
N PHE A 125 5.97 9.87 -7.35
CA PHE A 125 5.25 9.33 -8.52
C PHE A 125 3.74 9.18 -8.31
N ARG A 126 3.29 8.97 -7.08
CA ARG A 126 1.87 8.84 -6.75
C ARG A 126 1.15 10.18 -6.57
N ALA A 127 1.90 11.29 -6.52
CA ALA A 127 1.29 12.61 -6.37
C ALA A 127 0.52 13.02 -7.64
N ILE A 128 1.08 12.73 -8.82
CA ILE A 128 0.45 13.01 -10.12
C ILE A 128 -0.16 11.70 -10.65
N LYS A 129 -1.49 11.67 -10.76
CA LYS A 129 -2.25 10.47 -11.13
C LYS A 129 -2.34 10.33 -12.63
N GLU A 130 -2.16 9.10 -13.11
CA GLU A 130 -2.41 8.74 -14.50
C GLU A 130 -3.93 8.70 -14.80
N PRO A 131 -4.35 8.78 -16.07
CA PRO A 131 -5.78 8.75 -16.43
C PRO A 131 -6.53 7.53 -15.91
N TRP A 132 -5.89 6.35 -15.88
CA TRP A 132 -6.51 5.13 -15.36
C TRP A 132 -6.67 5.16 -13.83
N GLU A 133 -5.75 5.78 -13.09
CA GLU A 133 -5.84 5.97 -11.64
C GLU A 133 -6.99 6.94 -11.31
N LEU A 134 -7.13 8.03 -12.06
CA LEU A 134 -8.25 8.96 -11.93
C LEU A 134 -9.59 8.26 -12.17
N LYS A 135 -9.66 7.32 -13.13
CA LYS A 135 -10.88 6.53 -13.37
C LYS A 135 -11.25 5.66 -12.16
N LEU A 136 -10.25 5.01 -11.53
CA LEU A 136 -10.49 4.21 -10.32
C LEU A 136 -10.89 5.08 -9.13
N MET A 137 -10.25 6.25 -8.96
CA MET A 137 -10.62 7.20 -7.91
C MET A 137 -12.07 7.70 -8.08
N ARG A 138 -12.49 8.02 -9.31
CA ARG A 138 -13.87 8.42 -9.60
C ARG A 138 -14.85 7.29 -9.27
N LYS A 139 -14.53 6.05 -9.68
CA LYS A 139 -15.35 4.88 -9.33
C LYS A 139 -15.50 4.68 -7.82
N ALA A 140 -14.42 4.86 -7.06
CA ALA A 140 -14.48 4.79 -5.60
C ALA A 140 -15.36 5.90 -5.00
N GLN A 141 -15.30 7.12 -5.55
CA GLN A 141 -16.18 8.21 -5.17
C GLN A 141 -17.66 7.92 -5.51
N ASP A 142 -17.95 7.40 -6.71
CA ASP A 142 -19.32 7.03 -7.11
C ASP A 142 -19.92 5.98 -6.14
N ILE A 143 -19.13 5.01 -5.69
CA ILE A 143 -19.56 4.03 -4.68
C ILE A 143 -19.89 4.73 -3.35
N THR A 144 -19.07 5.68 -2.94
CA THR A 144 -19.30 6.45 -1.71
C THR A 144 -20.58 7.27 -1.79
N ASP A 145 -20.81 7.97 -2.89
CA ASP A 145 -22.00 8.80 -3.11
C ASP A 145 -23.29 7.97 -3.15
N GLN A 146 -23.23 6.79 -3.79
CA GLN A 146 -24.34 5.84 -3.81
C GLN A 146 -24.64 5.30 -2.41
N ALA A 147 -23.62 4.86 -1.69
CA ALA A 147 -23.78 4.35 -0.32
C ALA A 147 -24.34 5.41 0.62
N PHE A 148 -23.87 6.67 0.50
CA PHE A 148 -24.39 7.78 1.27
C PHE A 148 -25.87 8.04 0.95
N SER A 149 -26.24 8.06 -0.32
CA SER A 149 -27.63 8.26 -0.74
C SER A 149 -28.56 7.14 -0.24
N GLU A 150 -28.08 5.87 -0.26
CA GLU A 150 -28.85 4.74 0.28
C GLU A 150 -29.01 4.85 1.80
N VAL A 151 -27.96 5.19 2.54
CA VAL A 151 -28.02 5.23 4.00
C VAL A 151 -28.95 6.34 4.49
N LEU A 152 -29.02 7.49 3.79
CA LEU A 152 -29.96 8.55 4.13
C LEU A 152 -31.42 8.06 4.18
N SER A 153 -31.81 7.20 3.27
CA SER A 153 -33.16 6.61 3.23
C SER A 153 -33.45 5.61 4.36
N ARG A 154 -32.42 5.16 5.05
CA ARG A 154 -32.51 4.17 6.13
C ARG A 154 -32.52 4.79 7.52
N ILE A 155 -32.22 6.07 7.63
CA ILE A 155 -32.22 6.78 8.91
C ILE A 155 -33.63 6.79 9.51
N LYS A 156 -33.75 6.38 10.75
CA LYS A 156 -35.00 6.37 11.51
C LYS A 156 -34.77 6.94 12.90
N VAL A 157 -35.76 7.66 13.40
CA VAL A 157 -35.78 8.12 14.80
C VAL A 157 -35.62 6.91 15.72
N GLY A 158 -34.73 7.02 16.69
CA GLY A 158 -34.43 5.95 17.64
C GLY A 158 -33.28 5.01 17.24
N MET A 159 -32.73 5.14 16.04
CA MET A 159 -31.47 4.46 15.71
C MET A 159 -30.32 5.03 16.55
N THR A 160 -29.37 4.16 16.92
CA THR A 160 -28.11 4.61 17.53
C THR A 160 -27.12 5.00 16.44
N GLU A 161 -26.17 5.87 16.78
CA GLU A 161 -25.03 6.24 15.89
C GLU A 161 -24.29 5.00 15.40
N LYS A 162 -24.12 3.99 16.26
CA LYS A 162 -23.50 2.71 15.91
C LYS A 162 -24.29 1.88 14.89
N GLN A 163 -25.63 1.90 14.98
CA GLN A 163 -26.47 1.25 13.97
C GLN A 163 -26.38 1.95 12.63
N LEU A 164 -26.37 3.27 12.63
CA LEU A 164 -26.20 4.06 11.40
C LEU A 164 -24.82 3.85 10.78
N GLN A 165 -23.76 3.78 11.59
CA GLN A 165 -22.40 3.43 11.12
C GLN A 165 -22.39 2.04 10.44
N ALA A 166 -23.04 1.04 11.03
CA ALA A 166 -23.12 -0.31 10.47
C ALA A 166 -23.88 -0.32 9.12
N GLU A 167 -24.98 0.43 9.01
CA GLU A 167 -25.71 0.59 7.75
C GLU A 167 -24.87 1.25 6.67
N LEU A 168 -24.09 2.27 7.00
CA LEU A 168 -23.18 2.93 6.06
C LEU A 168 -22.12 1.96 5.54
N ILE A 169 -21.47 1.20 6.42
CA ILE A 169 -20.48 0.18 6.04
C ILE A 169 -21.12 -0.88 5.15
N TYR A 170 -22.32 -1.35 5.51
CA TYR A 170 -23.06 -2.29 4.69
C TYR A 170 -23.35 -1.74 3.29
N CYS A 171 -23.80 -0.49 3.17
CA CYS A 171 -24.06 0.12 1.88
C CYS A 171 -22.78 0.27 1.04
N LEU A 172 -21.65 0.66 1.65
CA LEU A 172 -20.36 0.73 0.94
C LEU A 172 -19.96 -0.63 0.35
N LEU A 173 -19.96 -1.69 1.15
CA LEU A 173 -19.60 -3.04 0.71
C LEU A 173 -20.59 -3.58 -0.32
N LYS A 174 -21.88 -3.38 -0.13
CA LYS A 174 -22.94 -3.77 -1.08
C LYS A 174 -22.75 -3.11 -2.45
N ASN A 175 -22.31 -1.86 -2.49
CA ASN A 175 -22.06 -1.12 -3.73
C ASN A 175 -20.68 -1.41 -4.35
N GLY A 176 -19.90 -2.33 -3.78
CA GLY A 176 -18.65 -2.84 -4.35
C GLY A 176 -17.39 -2.17 -3.85
N ALA A 177 -17.41 -1.52 -2.68
CA ALA A 177 -16.19 -1.14 -1.98
C ALA A 177 -15.50 -2.38 -1.41
N ASP A 178 -14.18 -2.41 -1.44
CA ASP A 178 -13.38 -3.46 -0.77
C ASP A 178 -13.33 -3.27 0.76
N GLY A 179 -13.63 -2.06 1.23
CA GLY A 179 -13.65 -1.69 2.65
C GLY A 179 -13.82 -0.18 2.83
N THR A 180 -13.73 0.26 4.06
CA THR A 180 -13.69 1.68 4.42
C THR A 180 -12.24 2.19 4.41
N SER A 181 -12.01 3.41 3.95
CA SER A 181 -10.68 4.03 3.97
C SER A 181 -10.22 4.40 5.39
N PHE A 182 -11.16 4.61 6.29
CA PHE A 182 -10.99 4.84 7.73
C PHE A 182 -12.30 4.48 8.44
N ASP A 183 -12.28 4.37 9.76
CA ASP A 183 -13.49 4.11 10.53
C ASP A 183 -14.49 5.27 10.37
N PRO A 184 -15.70 5.02 9.84
CA PRO A 184 -16.68 6.09 9.64
C PRO A 184 -17.05 6.78 10.96
N VAL A 185 -16.95 8.10 10.97
CA VAL A 185 -17.41 8.94 12.09
C VAL A 185 -18.89 9.23 11.89
N VAL A 186 -19.72 8.68 12.76
CA VAL A 186 -21.18 8.90 12.75
C VAL A 186 -21.58 9.42 14.12
N VAL A 187 -21.92 10.70 14.19
CA VAL A 187 -22.26 11.40 15.43
C VAL A 187 -23.50 12.27 15.22
N SER A 188 -24.25 12.53 16.27
CA SER A 188 -25.48 13.31 16.25
C SER A 188 -25.58 14.29 17.44
N GLY A 189 -26.48 15.26 17.36
CA GLY A 189 -26.73 16.24 18.41
C GLY A 189 -25.46 16.97 18.85
N PRO A 190 -25.21 17.13 20.16
CA PRO A 190 -24.03 17.83 20.68
C PRO A 190 -22.69 17.24 20.23
N ASN A 191 -22.65 15.91 19.93
CA ASN A 191 -21.43 15.23 19.53
C ASN A 191 -20.92 15.66 18.13
N THR A 192 -21.76 16.28 17.33
CA THR A 192 -21.36 16.79 15.99
C THR A 192 -20.30 17.89 16.06
N SER A 193 -20.09 18.50 17.22
CA SER A 193 -19.00 19.45 17.46
C SER A 193 -17.62 18.81 17.58
N LEU A 194 -17.54 17.48 17.69
CA LEU A 194 -16.31 16.73 17.87
C LEU A 194 -15.84 16.16 16.51
N PRO A 195 -14.74 16.64 15.92
CA PRO A 195 -14.28 16.19 14.59
C PRO A 195 -13.97 14.68 14.50
N HIS A 196 -13.60 14.09 15.62
CA HIS A 196 -13.31 12.65 15.76
C HIS A 196 -14.20 12.02 16.84
N GLY A 197 -15.43 12.51 16.98
CA GLY A 197 -16.38 12.00 17.97
C GLY A 197 -16.63 10.50 17.75
N VAL A 198 -16.51 9.73 18.81
CA VAL A 198 -16.87 8.31 18.85
C VAL A 198 -17.90 8.15 19.94
N ASP A 199 -19.16 8.22 19.61
CA ASP A 199 -20.22 7.77 20.50
C ASP A 199 -20.79 6.44 20.02
N ARG A 200 -21.10 5.58 20.95
CA ARG A 200 -21.60 4.22 20.69
C ARG A 200 -23.05 4.02 21.12
N LYS A 201 -23.64 4.97 21.82
CA LYS A 201 -24.94 4.83 22.49
C LYS A 201 -25.93 5.96 22.21
N SER A 202 -25.50 7.10 21.70
CA SER A 202 -26.39 8.19 21.39
C SER A 202 -27.39 7.82 20.31
N VAL A 203 -28.61 8.29 20.47
CA VAL A 203 -29.72 8.07 19.54
C VAL A 203 -29.78 9.20 18.54
N VAL A 204 -29.85 8.85 17.29
CA VAL A 204 -30.03 9.79 16.17
C VAL A 204 -31.41 10.45 16.23
#